data_ee60827c425c12d90ddae2bdff4a402b
#
_entry.id   ee60827c425c12d90ddae2bdff4a402b
#
_cell.length_a   1.000
_cell.length_b   1.000
_cell.length_c   1.000
_cell.angle_alpha   90.00
_cell.angle_beta   90.00
_cell.angle_gamma   90.00
#
_symmetry.space_group_name_H-M   'P 1'
#
loop_
_entity.id
_entity.type
_entity.pdbx_description
1 polymer ?
#
loop_
_entity_poly.entity_id
_entity_poly.type
_entity_poly.pdbx_seq_one_letter_code
_entity_poly.pdbx_strand_id
1 'polypeptide(L)'
;MAVFILLLGVIYSHIFKIELRSYLPFLTLGYIVWGFVAQATSESSLSFQESERIIRQIRLPYSIFAFRVVWRNFIVFLHTVVVYIPIAIFYNVRPGIVGLFALPGLALVYINQAWVTLALSIICTRYRDVHQIVNTAIQIMLFTTPIMWPVSTLGSAVIIAYVNPLYHILELVRAPLLGEVPSTMSWLVVFGCAVVGWAIAILLLRRATGRLVFWL
;
A
#
# COMPACT_ATOMS: atom_id res chain seq x y z
N MET A 1 1.02 -17.32 -1.88
CA MET A 1 0.38 -16.16 -2.52
C MET A 1 -0.19 -16.48 -3.91
N ALA A 2 0.58 -17.00 -4.88
CA ALA A 2 0.09 -17.29 -6.24
C ALA A 2 -1.15 -18.19 -6.27
N VAL A 3 -1.13 -19.34 -5.57
CA VAL A 3 -2.27 -20.27 -5.48
C VAL A 3 -3.51 -19.59 -4.90
N PHE A 4 -3.34 -18.74 -3.89
CA PHE A 4 -4.44 -18.00 -3.27
C PHE A 4 -5.09 -17.01 -4.27
N ILE A 5 -4.28 -16.26 -5.02
CA ILE A 5 -4.77 -15.33 -6.06
C ILE A 5 -5.51 -16.10 -7.17
N LEU A 6 -4.99 -17.25 -7.60
CA LEU A 6 -5.65 -18.08 -8.61
C LEU A 6 -7.02 -18.59 -8.14
N LEU A 7 -7.10 -19.11 -6.90
CA LEU A 7 -8.36 -19.57 -6.32
C LEU A 7 -9.38 -18.43 -6.21
N LEU A 8 -8.96 -17.29 -5.65
CA LEU A 8 -9.83 -16.11 -5.59
C LEU A 8 -10.23 -15.62 -6.97
N GLY A 9 -9.29 -15.61 -7.93
CA GLY A 9 -9.55 -15.22 -9.31
C GLY A 9 -10.66 -16.06 -9.95
N VAL A 10 -10.59 -17.38 -9.81
CA VAL A 10 -11.62 -18.28 -10.32
C VAL A 10 -12.96 -18.06 -9.64
N ILE A 11 -12.99 -18.00 -8.30
CA ILE A 11 -14.24 -17.83 -7.54
C ILE A 11 -14.92 -16.50 -7.88
N TYR A 12 -14.18 -15.40 -7.79
CA TYR A 12 -14.77 -14.07 -7.98
C TYR A 12 -15.07 -13.74 -9.45
N SER A 13 -14.34 -14.33 -10.43
CA SER A 13 -14.72 -14.19 -11.84
C SER A 13 -16.12 -14.75 -12.12
N HIS A 14 -16.47 -15.88 -11.47
CA HIS A 14 -17.82 -16.44 -11.58
C HIS A 14 -18.86 -15.61 -10.83
N ILE A 15 -18.53 -15.10 -9.65
CA ILE A 15 -19.47 -14.26 -8.87
C ILE A 15 -19.80 -12.96 -9.60
N PHE A 16 -18.78 -12.27 -10.13
CA PHE A 16 -18.98 -11.00 -10.84
C PHE A 16 -19.36 -11.18 -12.32
N LYS A 17 -19.40 -12.42 -12.82
CA LYS A 17 -19.65 -12.74 -14.24
C LYS A 17 -18.69 -12.01 -15.19
N ILE A 18 -17.41 -11.93 -14.82
CA ILE A 18 -16.36 -11.30 -15.60
C ILE A 18 -15.45 -12.40 -16.13
N GLU A 19 -14.97 -12.25 -17.36
CA GLU A 19 -14.01 -13.20 -17.92
C GLU A 19 -12.73 -13.29 -17.07
N LEU A 20 -12.30 -14.50 -16.75
CA LEU A 20 -11.10 -14.74 -15.98
C LEU A 20 -9.85 -14.08 -16.59
N ARG A 21 -9.84 -13.98 -17.92
CA ARG A 21 -8.76 -13.36 -18.69
C ARG A 21 -8.51 -11.90 -18.31
N SER A 22 -9.55 -11.11 -18.10
CA SER A 22 -9.45 -9.70 -17.70
C SER A 22 -9.37 -9.54 -16.19
N TYR A 23 -10.06 -10.41 -15.45
CA TYR A 23 -10.19 -10.31 -14.02
C TYR A 23 -8.92 -10.73 -13.25
N LEU A 24 -8.25 -11.80 -13.65
CA LEU A 24 -7.10 -12.33 -12.93
C LEU A 24 -5.89 -11.37 -12.90
N PRO A 25 -5.49 -10.71 -14.00
CA PRO A 25 -4.46 -9.67 -13.97
C PRO A 25 -4.84 -8.49 -13.07
N PHE A 26 -6.10 -8.04 -13.13
CA PHE A 26 -6.64 -6.97 -12.29
C PHE A 26 -6.53 -7.32 -10.79
N LEU A 27 -7.02 -8.49 -10.40
CA LEU A 27 -6.96 -8.97 -9.01
C LEU A 27 -5.52 -9.11 -8.52
N THR A 28 -4.66 -9.68 -9.36
CA THR A 28 -3.25 -9.93 -9.02
C THR A 28 -2.52 -8.64 -8.69
N LEU A 29 -2.62 -7.63 -9.54
CA LEU A 29 -1.98 -6.34 -9.31
C LEU A 29 -2.56 -5.63 -8.07
N GLY A 30 -3.87 -5.63 -7.92
CA GLY A 30 -4.52 -5.06 -6.74
C GLY A 30 -4.03 -5.72 -5.45
N TYR A 31 -3.94 -7.04 -5.44
CA TYR A 31 -3.52 -7.80 -4.26
C TYR A 31 -2.02 -7.64 -3.93
N ILE A 32 -1.17 -7.52 -4.96
CA ILE A 32 0.27 -7.28 -4.78
C ILE A 32 0.54 -5.90 -4.19
N VAL A 33 -0.08 -4.85 -4.75
CA VAL A 33 0.08 -3.47 -4.25
C VAL A 33 -0.52 -3.34 -2.85
N TRP A 34 -1.69 -3.92 -2.62
CA TRP A 34 -2.30 -3.97 -1.29
C TRP A 34 -1.42 -4.68 -0.28
N GLY A 35 -0.83 -5.82 -0.64
CA GLY A 35 0.07 -6.57 0.22
C GLY A 35 1.24 -5.73 0.71
N PHE A 36 1.84 -4.91 -0.17
CA PHE A 36 2.90 -3.97 0.21
C PHE A 36 2.40 -2.93 1.22
N VAL A 37 1.29 -2.27 0.92
CA VAL A 37 0.73 -1.23 1.78
C VAL A 37 0.32 -1.79 3.14
N ALA A 38 -0.42 -2.89 3.16
CA ALA A 38 -0.93 -3.52 4.36
C ALA A 38 0.21 -4.04 5.27
N GLN A 39 1.16 -4.78 4.69
CA GLN A 39 2.27 -5.35 5.44
C GLN A 39 3.18 -4.26 6.01
N ALA A 40 3.59 -3.29 5.21
CA ALA A 40 4.43 -2.19 5.67
C ALA A 40 3.71 -1.35 6.76
N THR A 41 2.40 -1.14 6.64
CA THR A 41 1.60 -0.42 7.64
C THR A 41 1.49 -1.19 8.96
N SER A 42 1.23 -2.50 8.90
CA SER A 42 1.16 -3.36 10.08
C SER A 42 2.50 -3.41 10.83
N GLU A 43 3.59 -3.67 10.13
CA GLU A 43 4.93 -3.74 10.71
C GLU A 43 5.43 -2.39 11.25
N SER A 44 4.99 -1.27 10.65
CA SER A 44 5.37 0.07 11.10
C SER A 44 4.96 0.34 12.54
N SER A 45 3.83 -0.22 12.95
CA SER A 45 3.28 -0.03 14.29
C SER A 45 4.13 -0.65 15.42
N LEU A 46 5.04 -1.58 15.10
CA LEU A 46 5.96 -2.23 16.04
C LEU A 46 7.43 -1.83 15.82
N SER A 47 7.76 -1.06 14.78
CA SER A 47 9.12 -0.87 14.30
C SER A 47 10.10 -0.31 15.34
N PHE A 48 9.68 0.64 16.17
CA PHE A 48 10.52 1.21 17.23
C PHE A 48 10.61 0.27 18.45
N GLN A 49 9.55 -0.43 18.79
CA GLN A 49 9.55 -1.41 19.88
C GLN A 49 10.51 -2.57 19.56
N GLU A 50 10.46 -3.11 18.35
CA GLU A 50 11.39 -4.15 17.88
C GLU A 50 12.84 -3.67 17.83
N SER A 51 13.04 -2.37 17.67
CA SER A 51 14.37 -1.74 17.59
C SER A 51 14.83 -1.14 18.92
N GLU A 52 14.08 -1.29 20.01
CA GLU A 52 14.32 -0.66 21.31
C GLU A 52 15.77 -0.84 21.80
N ARG A 53 16.28 -2.06 21.74
CA ARG A 53 17.67 -2.37 22.19
C ARG A 53 18.70 -1.54 21.45
N ILE A 54 18.54 -1.38 20.14
CA ILE A 54 19.47 -0.62 19.30
C ILE A 54 19.30 0.89 19.57
N ILE A 55 18.06 1.36 19.67
CA ILE A 55 17.74 2.77 19.93
C ILE A 55 18.33 3.24 21.27
N ARG A 56 18.35 2.37 22.29
CA ARG A 56 18.92 2.69 23.61
C ARG A 56 20.45 2.67 23.63
N GLN A 57 21.08 1.92 22.74
CA GLN A 57 22.55 1.76 22.72
C GLN A 57 23.25 2.73 21.77
N ILE A 58 22.62 3.07 20.63
CA ILE A 58 23.26 3.83 19.57
C ILE A 58 22.39 5.05 19.22
N ARG A 59 23.02 6.22 19.18
CA ARG A 59 22.35 7.47 18.78
C ARG A 59 22.21 7.55 17.25
N LEU A 60 21.18 6.94 16.71
CA LEU A 60 20.81 7.05 15.30
C LEU A 60 19.51 7.87 15.14
N PRO A 61 19.31 8.55 13.99
CA PRO A 61 18.04 9.18 13.69
C PRO A 61 16.90 8.15 13.68
N TYR A 62 15.81 8.41 14.40
CA TYR A 62 14.67 7.48 14.52
C TYR A 62 14.05 7.12 13.19
N SER A 63 14.09 8.03 12.21
CA SER A 63 13.60 7.79 10.85
C SER A 63 14.24 6.60 10.15
N ILE A 64 15.49 6.25 10.49
CA ILE A 64 16.19 5.09 9.91
C ILE A 64 15.43 3.79 10.23
N PHE A 65 14.92 3.64 11.44
CA PHE A 65 14.19 2.44 11.85
C PHE A 65 12.86 2.30 11.12
N ALA A 66 12.15 3.42 10.92
CA ALA A 66 10.92 3.46 10.14
C ALA A 66 11.19 3.14 8.66
N PHE A 67 12.18 3.79 8.04
CA PHE A 67 12.48 3.58 6.62
C PHE A 67 13.03 2.18 6.33
N ARG A 68 13.70 1.54 7.27
CA ARG A 68 14.10 0.14 7.16
C ARG A 68 12.88 -0.77 6.93
N VAL A 69 11.77 -0.53 7.61
CA VAL A 69 10.54 -1.31 7.42
C VAL A 69 9.99 -1.11 6.01
N VAL A 70 9.90 0.14 5.54
CA VAL A 70 9.42 0.43 4.19
C VAL A 70 10.31 -0.22 3.13
N TRP A 71 11.62 -0.07 3.27
CA TRP A 71 12.58 -0.63 2.33
C TRP A 71 12.52 -2.16 2.26
N ARG A 72 12.46 -2.84 3.41
CA ARG A 72 12.31 -4.30 3.47
C ARG A 72 11.03 -4.75 2.75
N ASN A 73 9.91 -4.13 3.06
CA ASN A 73 8.62 -4.46 2.44
C ASN A 73 8.59 -4.12 0.95
N PHE A 74 9.30 -3.09 0.52
CA PHE A 74 9.44 -2.76 -0.89
C PHE A 74 10.24 -3.82 -1.66
N ILE A 75 11.32 -4.36 -1.08
CA ILE A 75 12.04 -5.48 -1.67
C ILE A 75 11.13 -6.71 -1.79
N VAL A 76 10.35 -7.02 -0.76
CA VAL A 76 9.37 -8.12 -0.79
C VAL A 76 8.33 -7.89 -1.88
N PHE A 77 7.83 -6.65 -2.01
CA PHE A 77 6.92 -6.27 -3.09
C PHE A 77 7.52 -6.53 -4.48
N LEU A 78 8.78 -6.11 -4.72
CA LEU A 78 9.45 -6.36 -6.00
C LEU A 78 9.55 -7.85 -6.34
N HIS A 79 9.84 -8.70 -5.35
CA HIS A 79 9.82 -10.16 -5.54
C HIS A 79 8.40 -10.67 -5.82
N THR A 80 7.40 -10.08 -5.19
CA THR A 80 6.00 -10.49 -5.38
C THR A 80 5.47 -10.08 -6.76
N VAL A 81 5.94 -8.97 -7.32
CA VAL A 81 5.61 -8.55 -8.70
C VAL A 81 6.03 -9.59 -9.73
N VAL A 82 7.06 -10.40 -9.45
CA VAL A 82 7.46 -11.50 -10.33
C VAL A 82 6.32 -12.49 -10.58
N VAL A 83 5.40 -12.66 -9.63
CA VAL A 83 4.21 -13.52 -9.79
C VAL A 83 3.25 -12.99 -10.86
N TYR A 84 3.25 -11.68 -11.10
CA TYR A 84 2.41 -11.07 -12.13
C TYR A 84 2.91 -11.37 -13.55
N ILE A 85 4.23 -11.53 -13.75
CA ILE A 85 4.84 -11.72 -15.07
C ILE A 85 4.25 -12.92 -15.84
N PRO A 86 4.21 -14.15 -15.27
CA PRO A 86 3.61 -15.29 -15.97
C PRO A 86 2.11 -15.07 -16.26
N ILE A 87 1.38 -14.39 -15.37
CA ILE A 87 -0.04 -14.08 -15.57
C ILE A 87 -0.20 -13.12 -16.76
N ALA A 88 0.61 -12.06 -16.82
CA ALA A 88 0.60 -11.10 -17.92
C ALA A 88 0.91 -11.75 -19.26
N ILE A 89 1.90 -12.65 -19.31
CA ILE A 89 2.27 -13.39 -20.51
C ILE A 89 1.15 -14.34 -20.95
N PHE A 90 0.60 -15.12 -20.02
CA PHE A 90 -0.44 -16.12 -20.32
C PHE A 90 -1.72 -15.47 -20.84
N TYR A 91 -2.13 -14.35 -20.24
CA TYR A 91 -3.33 -13.62 -20.65
C TYR A 91 -3.07 -12.54 -21.71
N ASN A 92 -1.83 -12.44 -22.22
CA ASN A 92 -1.43 -11.50 -23.27
C ASN A 92 -1.73 -10.03 -22.90
N VAL A 93 -1.47 -9.65 -21.63
CA VAL A 93 -1.58 -8.26 -21.17
C VAL A 93 -0.40 -7.47 -21.72
N ARG A 94 -0.67 -6.41 -22.46
CA ARG A 94 0.36 -5.57 -23.10
C ARG A 94 0.24 -4.13 -22.63
N PRO A 95 0.92 -3.75 -21.56
CA PRO A 95 0.84 -2.37 -21.03
C PRO A 95 1.42 -1.32 -21.98
N GLY A 96 2.25 -1.71 -22.97
CA GLY A 96 2.84 -0.77 -23.91
C GLY A 96 3.65 0.33 -23.23
N ILE A 97 3.69 1.52 -23.88
CA ILE A 97 4.38 2.72 -23.32
C ILE A 97 3.67 3.23 -22.05
N VAL A 98 2.37 3.02 -21.94
CA VAL A 98 1.57 3.44 -20.77
C VAL A 98 2.08 2.75 -19.49
N GLY A 99 2.59 1.52 -19.60
CA GLY A 99 3.19 0.81 -18.47
C GLY A 99 4.31 1.57 -17.76
N LEU A 100 4.99 2.50 -18.44
CA LEU A 100 6.04 3.33 -17.83
C LEU A 100 5.49 4.28 -16.74
N PHE A 101 4.22 4.66 -16.79
CA PHE A 101 3.60 5.45 -15.72
C PHE A 101 3.52 4.70 -14.39
N ALA A 102 3.65 3.37 -14.39
CA ALA A 102 3.74 2.61 -13.15
C ALA A 102 4.99 2.96 -12.33
N LEU A 103 6.09 3.39 -12.94
CA LEU A 103 7.33 3.75 -12.25
C LEU A 103 7.15 5.01 -11.36
N PRO A 104 6.73 6.18 -11.88
CA PRO A 104 6.44 7.33 -11.03
C PRO A 104 5.26 7.07 -10.08
N GLY A 105 4.27 6.28 -10.48
CA GLY A 105 3.20 5.84 -9.60
C GLY A 105 3.73 5.07 -8.39
N LEU A 106 4.59 4.09 -8.61
CA LEU A 106 5.21 3.30 -7.56
C LEU A 106 6.13 4.13 -6.65
N ALA A 107 6.89 5.08 -7.22
CA ALA A 107 7.69 6.01 -6.44
C ALA A 107 6.80 6.83 -5.48
N LEU A 108 5.65 7.31 -5.97
CA LEU A 108 4.71 8.08 -5.16
C LEU A 108 4.03 7.21 -4.08
N VAL A 109 3.72 5.95 -4.37
CA VAL A 109 3.23 4.97 -3.38
C VAL A 109 4.28 4.73 -2.29
N TYR A 110 5.55 4.55 -2.68
CA TYR A 110 6.65 4.39 -1.73
C TYR A 110 6.82 5.61 -0.82
N ILE A 111 6.76 6.82 -1.38
CA ILE A 111 6.84 8.09 -0.65
C ILE A 111 5.68 8.19 0.37
N ASN A 112 4.47 7.79 -0.03
CA ASN A 112 3.32 7.76 0.88
C ASN A 112 3.50 6.73 1.99
N GLN A 113 3.96 5.53 1.66
CA GLN A 113 4.20 4.51 2.66
C GLN A 113 5.26 4.95 3.68
N ALA A 114 6.27 5.71 3.26
CA ALA A 114 7.34 6.20 4.13
C ALA A 114 6.83 7.14 5.25
N TRP A 115 5.97 8.11 4.93
CA TRP A 115 5.42 8.99 5.97
C TRP A 115 4.41 8.26 6.87
N VAL A 116 3.58 7.37 6.31
CA VAL A 116 2.65 6.54 7.10
C VAL A 116 3.43 5.71 8.12
N THR A 117 4.48 5.04 7.68
CA THR A 117 5.34 4.23 8.53
C THR A 117 5.97 5.06 9.64
N LEU A 118 6.54 6.22 9.33
CA LEU A 118 7.15 7.10 10.32
C LEU A 118 6.13 7.59 11.35
N ALA A 119 4.96 8.03 10.90
CA ALA A 119 3.90 8.52 11.78
C ALA A 119 3.38 7.41 12.72
N LEU A 120 3.07 6.23 12.17
CA LEU A 120 2.57 5.10 12.96
C LEU A 120 3.62 4.57 13.94
N SER A 121 4.89 4.50 13.55
CA SER A 121 5.97 4.12 14.47
C SER A 121 6.01 5.01 15.70
N ILE A 122 5.83 6.33 15.53
CA ILE A 122 5.83 7.29 16.65
C ILE A 122 4.56 7.13 17.50
N ILE A 123 3.39 7.07 16.87
CA ILE A 123 2.10 7.01 17.56
C ILE A 123 1.99 5.70 18.37
N CYS A 124 2.31 4.56 17.76
CA CYS A 124 2.20 3.25 18.41
C CYS A 124 3.25 3.02 19.50
N THR A 125 4.38 3.72 19.45
CA THR A 125 5.34 3.69 20.56
C THR A 125 4.77 4.38 21.80
N ARG A 126 4.03 5.48 21.61
CA ARG A 126 3.39 6.18 22.73
C ARG A 126 2.12 5.48 23.22
N TYR A 127 1.32 4.96 22.29
CA TYR A 127 0.02 4.35 22.55
C TYR A 127 0.01 2.93 22.00
N ARG A 128 0.37 1.95 22.82
CA ARG A 128 0.56 0.54 22.41
C ARG A 128 -0.72 -0.10 21.83
N ASP A 129 -1.88 0.31 22.32
CA ASP A 129 -3.17 -0.22 21.86
C ASP A 129 -3.52 0.19 20.42
N VAL A 130 -2.91 1.26 19.90
CA VAL A 130 -3.12 1.73 18.54
C VAL A 130 -2.66 0.69 17.51
N HIS A 131 -1.69 -0.17 17.82
CA HIS A 131 -1.29 -1.30 16.97
C HIS A 131 -2.49 -2.19 16.60
N GLN A 132 -3.33 -2.53 17.58
CA GLN A 132 -4.53 -3.35 17.32
C GLN A 132 -5.54 -2.61 16.45
N ILE A 133 -5.72 -1.31 16.66
CA ILE A 133 -6.60 -0.47 15.84
C ILE A 133 -6.11 -0.43 14.39
N VAL A 134 -4.80 -0.26 14.19
CA VAL A 134 -4.18 -0.26 12.85
C VAL A 134 -4.45 -1.57 12.12
N ASN A 135 -4.24 -2.71 12.77
CA ASN A 135 -4.47 -4.02 12.15
C ASN A 135 -5.96 -4.24 11.81
N THR A 136 -6.86 -3.81 12.68
CA THR A 136 -8.30 -3.86 12.40
C THR A 136 -8.67 -2.94 11.23
N ALA A 137 -8.11 -1.73 11.19
CA ALA A 137 -8.33 -0.79 10.09
C ALA A 137 -7.84 -1.36 8.75
N ILE A 138 -6.67 -2.01 8.72
CA ILE A 138 -6.15 -2.68 7.51
C ILE A 138 -7.16 -3.74 7.02
N GLN A 139 -7.73 -4.54 7.90
CA GLN A 139 -8.72 -5.55 7.52
C GLN A 139 -10.00 -4.93 6.95
N ILE A 140 -10.51 -3.86 7.55
CA ILE A 140 -11.67 -3.13 7.04
C ILE A 140 -11.36 -2.54 5.67
N MET A 141 -10.19 -1.91 5.51
CA MET A 141 -9.77 -1.27 4.29
C MET A 141 -9.58 -2.26 3.13
N LEU A 142 -9.25 -3.52 3.39
CA LEU A 142 -9.20 -4.57 2.37
C LEU A 142 -10.54 -4.74 1.64
N PHE A 143 -11.66 -4.65 2.37
CA PHE A 143 -13.00 -4.81 1.81
C PHE A 143 -13.59 -3.52 1.26
N THR A 144 -13.24 -2.38 1.84
CA THR A 144 -13.74 -1.06 1.39
C THR A 144 -12.98 -0.50 0.20
N THR A 145 -11.77 -1.00 -0.07
CA THR A 145 -10.99 -0.61 -1.24
C THR A 145 -11.24 -1.58 -2.40
N PRO A 146 -11.41 -1.11 -3.65
CA PRO A 146 -11.69 -1.96 -4.81
C PRO A 146 -10.44 -2.75 -5.25
N ILE A 147 -10.05 -3.71 -4.40
CA ILE A 147 -8.93 -4.62 -4.64
C ILE A 147 -9.45 -5.85 -5.38
N MET A 148 -10.52 -6.45 -4.85
CA MET A 148 -11.11 -7.69 -5.34
C MET A 148 -12.28 -7.45 -6.29
N TRP A 149 -12.97 -6.32 -6.18
CA TRP A 149 -14.15 -5.99 -6.96
C TRP A 149 -13.90 -4.79 -7.87
N PRO A 150 -14.29 -4.84 -9.14
CA PRO A 150 -14.15 -3.72 -10.05
C PRO A 150 -15.10 -2.58 -9.68
N VAL A 151 -14.63 -1.35 -9.83
CA VAL A 151 -15.44 -0.14 -9.53
C VAL A 151 -16.72 -0.09 -10.35
N SER A 152 -16.73 -0.67 -11.54
CA SER A 152 -17.92 -0.78 -12.43
C SER A 152 -19.08 -1.55 -11.82
N THR A 153 -18.84 -2.39 -10.80
CA THR A 153 -19.89 -3.17 -10.13
C THR A 153 -20.69 -2.36 -9.11
N LEU A 154 -20.23 -1.17 -8.72
CA LEU A 154 -20.86 -0.34 -7.68
C LEU A 154 -22.06 0.50 -8.17
N GLY A 155 -22.22 0.67 -9.47
CA GLY A 155 -23.30 1.53 -10.00
C GLY A 155 -23.24 2.95 -9.40
N SER A 156 -24.31 3.38 -8.70
CA SER A 156 -24.37 4.70 -8.06
C SER A 156 -23.44 4.89 -6.85
N ALA A 157 -22.96 3.80 -6.23
CA ALA A 157 -22.08 3.86 -5.07
C ALA A 157 -20.59 4.05 -5.41
N VAL A 158 -20.26 4.36 -6.66
CA VAL A 158 -18.89 4.63 -7.15
C VAL A 158 -18.15 5.68 -6.31
N ILE A 159 -18.88 6.63 -5.72
CA ILE A 159 -18.30 7.68 -4.87
C ILE A 159 -17.48 7.11 -3.69
N ILE A 160 -17.86 5.93 -3.17
CA ILE A 160 -17.14 5.26 -2.08
C ILE A 160 -15.71 4.93 -2.49
N ALA A 161 -15.53 4.50 -3.75
CA ALA A 161 -14.19 4.23 -4.28
C ALA A 161 -13.40 5.54 -4.48
N TYR A 162 -14.01 6.56 -5.06
CA TYR A 162 -13.32 7.82 -5.37
C TYR A 162 -12.95 8.66 -4.16
N VAL A 163 -13.63 8.53 -3.04
CA VAL A 163 -13.27 9.20 -1.78
C VAL A 163 -12.15 8.45 -1.06
N ASN A 164 -11.93 7.17 -1.37
CA ASN A 164 -10.91 6.34 -0.72
C ASN A 164 -9.52 6.62 -1.29
N PRO A 165 -8.56 7.19 -0.52
CA PRO A 165 -7.21 7.46 -1.00
C PRO A 165 -6.45 6.19 -1.41
N LEU A 166 -6.76 5.05 -0.79
CA LEU A 166 -6.11 3.77 -1.13
C LEU A 166 -6.52 3.27 -2.52
N TYR A 167 -7.73 3.58 -2.99
CA TYR A 167 -8.12 3.32 -4.37
C TYR A 167 -7.18 4.02 -5.34
N HIS A 168 -6.90 5.29 -5.12
CA HIS A 168 -6.01 6.07 -5.98
C HIS A 168 -4.56 5.57 -5.93
N ILE A 169 -4.10 5.13 -4.76
CA ILE A 169 -2.78 4.49 -4.60
C ILE A 169 -2.67 3.22 -5.45
N LEU A 170 -3.70 2.36 -5.41
CA LEU A 170 -3.75 1.15 -6.22
C LEU A 170 -3.78 1.48 -7.71
N GLU A 171 -4.60 2.47 -8.11
CA GLU A 171 -4.84 2.85 -9.49
C GLU A 171 -3.56 3.36 -10.18
N LEU A 172 -2.70 4.11 -9.47
CA LEU A 172 -1.44 4.61 -10.01
C LEU A 172 -0.46 3.51 -10.45
N VAL A 173 -0.59 2.32 -9.91
CA VAL A 173 0.27 1.18 -10.28
C VAL A 173 -0.49 0.18 -11.15
N ARG A 174 -1.74 -0.10 -10.80
CA ARG A 174 -2.56 -1.11 -11.47
C ARG A 174 -2.94 -0.71 -12.89
N ALA A 175 -3.48 0.51 -13.09
CA ALA A 175 -3.95 0.94 -14.40
C ALA A 175 -2.85 0.92 -15.47
N PRO A 176 -1.65 1.49 -15.25
CA PRO A 176 -0.59 1.46 -16.26
C PRO A 176 -0.15 0.04 -16.61
N LEU A 177 -0.08 -0.86 -15.64
CA LEU A 177 0.33 -2.24 -15.86
C LEU A 177 -0.74 -3.07 -16.58
N LEU A 178 -1.99 -2.60 -16.59
CA LEU A 178 -3.07 -3.16 -17.41
C LEU A 178 -3.20 -2.47 -18.78
N GLY A 179 -2.39 -1.43 -19.05
CA GLY A 179 -2.40 -0.67 -20.30
C GLY A 179 -3.35 0.52 -20.31
N GLU A 180 -3.86 0.93 -19.15
CA GLU A 180 -4.76 2.06 -18.96
C GLU A 180 -4.02 3.27 -18.38
N VAL A 181 -4.38 4.49 -18.81
CA VAL A 181 -3.79 5.71 -18.27
C VAL A 181 -4.45 6.05 -16.92
N PRO A 182 -3.67 6.20 -15.83
CA PRO A 182 -4.23 6.58 -14.53
C PRO A 182 -4.91 7.94 -14.60
N SER A 183 -6.01 8.10 -13.90
CA SER A 183 -6.74 9.37 -13.87
C SER A 183 -5.90 10.48 -13.25
N THR A 184 -6.00 11.70 -13.77
CA THR A 184 -5.35 12.90 -13.20
C THR A 184 -5.75 13.10 -11.73
N MET A 185 -6.99 12.75 -11.39
CA MET A 185 -7.48 12.82 -10.02
C MET A 185 -6.66 11.91 -9.08
N SER A 186 -6.30 10.70 -9.53
CA SER A 186 -5.48 9.78 -8.74
C SER A 186 -4.10 10.36 -8.44
N TRP A 187 -3.47 11.01 -9.43
CA TRP A 187 -2.19 11.70 -9.23
C TRP A 187 -2.31 12.82 -8.20
N LEU A 188 -3.35 13.67 -8.32
CA LEU A 188 -3.55 14.80 -7.41
C LEU A 188 -3.83 14.34 -5.98
N VAL A 189 -4.69 13.35 -5.80
CA VAL A 189 -5.03 12.82 -4.47
C VAL A 189 -3.80 12.21 -3.80
N VAL A 190 -3.06 11.34 -4.50
CA VAL A 190 -1.90 10.66 -3.90
C VAL A 190 -0.75 11.62 -3.64
N PHE A 191 -0.55 12.61 -4.51
CA PHE A 191 0.42 13.69 -4.27
C PHE A 191 0.03 14.58 -3.09
N GLY A 192 -1.25 14.96 -3.00
CA GLY A 192 -1.78 15.71 -1.88
C GLY A 192 -1.63 14.95 -0.56
N CYS A 193 -1.92 13.65 -0.54
CA CYS A 193 -1.68 12.79 0.62
C CYS A 193 -0.19 12.75 1.02
N ALA A 194 0.72 12.72 0.05
CA ALA A 194 2.15 12.77 0.33
C ALA A 194 2.55 14.09 1.00
N VAL A 195 2.13 15.23 0.45
CA VAL A 195 2.49 16.55 0.99
C VAL A 195 1.95 16.72 2.41
N VAL A 196 0.66 16.47 2.61
CA VAL A 196 0.02 16.60 3.95
C VAL A 196 0.58 15.58 4.91
N GLY A 197 0.75 14.34 4.49
CA GLY A 197 1.26 13.26 5.32
C GLY A 197 2.70 13.49 5.80
N TRP A 198 3.58 13.98 4.91
CA TRP A 198 4.94 14.35 5.31
C TRP A 198 4.97 15.54 6.27
N ALA A 199 4.11 16.54 6.09
CA ALA A 199 3.99 17.63 7.04
C ALA A 199 3.61 17.12 8.45
N ILE A 200 2.62 16.21 8.52
CA ILE A 200 2.20 15.57 9.77
C ILE A 200 3.33 14.73 10.38
N ALA A 201 3.98 13.88 9.58
CA ALA A 201 5.04 12.98 10.06
C ALA A 201 6.25 13.76 10.61
N ILE A 202 6.65 14.85 9.95
CA ILE A 202 7.74 15.72 10.39
C ILE A 202 7.37 16.44 11.69
N LEU A 203 6.13 16.95 11.83
CA LEU A 203 5.65 17.58 13.05
C LEU A 203 5.63 16.60 14.22
N LEU A 204 5.15 15.37 13.98
CA LEU A 204 5.17 14.30 14.98
C LEU A 204 6.60 13.95 15.40
N LEU A 205 7.51 13.80 14.45
CA LEU A 205 8.90 13.48 14.72
C LEU A 205 9.57 14.57 15.57
N ARG A 206 9.41 15.84 15.19
CA ARG A 206 9.96 16.96 15.94
C ARG A 206 9.48 16.99 17.38
N ARG A 207 8.18 16.71 17.61
CA ARG A 207 7.59 16.68 18.97
C ARG A 207 8.01 15.45 19.77
N ALA A 208 8.27 14.34 19.09
CA ALA A 208 8.58 13.06 19.72
C ALA A 208 10.07 12.87 20.03
N THR A 209 10.99 13.48 19.27
CA THR A 209 12.43 13.20 19.31
C THR A 209 13.01 13.25 20.73
N GLY A 210 12.62 14.21 21.56
CA GLY A 210 13.12 14.33 22.94
C GLY A 210 12.46 13.40 23.95
N ARG A 211 11.38 12.69 23.58
CA ARG A 211 10.57 11.88 24.50
C ARG A 211 10.50 10.41 24.12
N LEU A 212 10.92 10.06 22.92
CA LEU A 212 10.74 8.75 22.30
C LEU A 212 11.42 7.63 23.11
N VAL A 213 12.62 7.88 23.64
CA VAL A 213 13.35 6.93 24.49
C VAL A 213 12.60 6.62 25.80
N PHE A 214 11.80 7.56 26.30
CA PHE A 214 10.99 7.36 27.52
C PHE A 214 9.69 6.60 27.25
N TRP A 215 9.23 6.52 25.99
CA TRP A 215 8.02 5.78 25.60
C TRP A 215 8.31 4.33 25.25
N LEU A 216 9.57 4.02 24.91
CA LEU A 216 10.08 2.68 24.68
C LEU A 216 10.35 1.96 26.03
#